data_8a08b6e07d0fab8c7b0ecb008280baba
#
_entry.id   8a08b6e07d0fab8c7b0ecb008280baba
#
_cell.length_a   1.000
_cell.length_b   1.000
_cell.length_c   1.000
_cell.angle_alpha   90.00
_cell.angle_beta   90.00
_cell.angle_gamma   90.00
#
_symmetry.space_group_name_H-M   'P 1'
#
loop_
_entity.id
_entity.type
_entity.pdbx_description
1 polymer ?
#
loop_
_entity_poly.entity_id
_entity_poly.type
_entity_poly.pdbx_seq_one_letter_code
_entity_poly.pdbx_strand_id
1 'polypeptide(L)'
;MNLDHFGMDTITLAGPLEPKLRAVRAAGFTQVMLNASDLVGHPSGEPAAVEAVRASGLRVTGLQVLRDFEGLSGHLHAYKVDVAKAMFEICSALGSRVLLVCSSTSGHASGETDALVKDLQKLAMLALPFGIRVAYEALSWGRYVNEYPRSWELVQAADRSNLGLCLDSFHILAGDSGLEALADIDPRKVFLVQLSDFMWQEVRSRDERIDTARHFRVFPGEGVHSEKLAEMVRRVDETGYRGDYSFEVFNDDYRTLPLSMVAERARRSVKWLTDQVSRRSLPPRRSAARGERR
;
A
#
# COMPACT_ATOMS: atom_id res chain seq x y z
N MET A 1 2.11 16.03 9.05
CA MET A 1 2.93 14.96 8.44
C MET A 1 4.35 15.45 8.20
N ASN A 2 5.34 14.58 8.27
CA ASN A 2 6.74 14.84 7.93
C ASN A 2 7.34 13.60 7.21
N LEU A 3 8.60 13.65 6.80
CA LEU A 3 9.24 12.57 6.04
C LEU A 3 9.23 11.21 6.78
N ASP A 4 9.25 11.21 8.11
CA ASP A 4 9.28 9.98 8.91
C ASP A 4 7.98 9.16 8.86
N HIS A 5 6.89 9.75 8.36
CA HIS A 5 5.63 9.01 8.14
C HIS A 5 5.59 8.30 6.79
N PHE A 6 6.57 8.58 5.91
CA PHE A 6 6.57 8.06 4.55
C PHE A 6 7.73 7.09 4.32
N GLY A 7 7.48 6.06 3.53
CA GLY A 7 8.47 5.12 3.04
C GLY A 7 8.37 4.94 1.53
N MET A 8 9.21 4.08 1.02
CA MET A 8 9.17 3.63 -0.37
C MET A 8 9.06 2.12 -0.42
N ASP A 9 8.32 1.62 -1.37
CA ASP A 9 8.32 0.21 -1.72
C ASP A 9 9.49 -0.10 -2.63
N THR A 10 10.23 -1.17 -2.34
CA THR A 10 11.36 -1.58 -3.17
C THR A 10 10.96 -1.95 -4.60
N ILE A 11 9.69 -2.26 -4.83
CA ILE A 11 9.14 -2.53 -6.16
C ILE A 11 9.18 -1.29 -7.08
N THR A 12 9.15 -0.09 -6.49
CA THR A 12 9.26 1.19 -7.22
C THR A 12 10.64 1.38 -7.85
N LEU A 13 11.65 0.67 -7.35
CA LEU A 13 13.05 0.83 -7.73
C LEU A 13 13.55 -0.37 -8.54
N ALA A 14 14.41 -0.14 -9.51
CA ALA A 14 15.03 -1.19 -10.32
C ALA A 14 16.33 -1.72 -9.69
N GLY A 15 16.75 -2.91 -10.13
CA GLY A 15 18.06 -3.47 -9.79
C GLY A 15 18.12 -4.22 -8.46
N PRO A 16 19.32 -4.52 -7.96
CA PRO A 16 19.54 -5.29 -6.74
C PRO A 16 19.07 -4.59 -5.46
N LEU A 17 18.85 -5.38 -4.40
CA LEU A 17 18.29 -4.91 -3.13
C LEU A 17 19.15 -3.82 -2.44
N GLU A 18 20.46 -4.05 -2.28
CA GLU A 18 21.31 -3.12 -1.53
C GLU A 18 21.42 -1.72 -2.17
N PRO A 19 21.56 -1.57 -3.51
CA PRO A 19 21.45 -0.27 -4.16
C PRO A 19 20.10 0.43 -3.91
N LYS A 20 18.99 -0.32 -3.92
CA LYS A 20 17.66 0.22 -3.61
C LYS A 20 17.62 0.79 -2.19
N LEU A 21 18.05 0.00 -1.20
CA LEU A 21 18.09 0.42 0.21
C LEU A 21 18.96 1.65 0.42
N ARG A 22 20.15 1.69 -0.22
CA ARG A 22 21.04 2.86 -0.17
C ARG A 22 20.38 4.12 -0.76
N ALA A 23 19.68 3.99 -1.90
CA ALA A 23 19.00 5.12 -2.54
C ALA A 23 17.86 5.66 -1.67
N VAL A 24 17.03 4.78 -1.08
CA VAL A 24 15.97 5.15 -0.12
C VAL A 24 16.56 5.90 1.07
N ARG A 25 17.62 5.35 1.68
CA ARG A 25 18.30 5.98 2.82
C ARG A 25 18.91 7.33 2.47
N ALA A 26 19.61 7.42 1.33
CA ALA A 26 20.25 8.65 0.85
C ALA A 26 19.24 9.77 0.56
N ALA A 27 18.00 9.44 0.16
CA ALA A 27 16.92 10.39 -0.02
C ALA A 27 16.31 10.87 1.32
N GLY A 28 16.77 10.34 2.45
CA GLY A 28 16.35 10.76 3.79
C GLY A 28 15.19 9.97 4.37
N PHE A 29 14.71 8.91 3.70
CA PHE A 29 13.69 8.03 4.26
C PHE A 29 14.27 7.18 5.40
N THR A 30 13.44 6.93 6.40
CA THR A 30 13.78 6.10 7.57
C THR A 30 13.10 4.73 7.54
N GLN A 31 12.25 4.49 6.56
CA GLN A 31 11.45 3.27 6.44
C GLN A 31 11.32 2.79 4.99
N VAL A 32 11.06 1.50 4.85
CA VAL A 32 10.95 0.82 3.55
C VAL A 32 9.92 -0.31 3.64
N MET A 33 9.13 -0.50 2.59
CA MET A 33 8.35 -1.70 2.35
C MET A 33 9.09 -2.60 1.36
N LEU A 34 9.15 -3.90 1.65
CA LEU A 34 9.95 -4.85 0.89
C LEU A 34 9.09 -5.70 -0.03
N ASN A 35 9.55 -5.90 -1.26
CA ASN A 35 9.00 -6.91 -2.16
C ASN A 35 9.68 -8.25 -1.89
N ALA A 36 8.89 -9.32 -1.71
CA ALA A 36 9.41 -10.66 -1.43
C ALA A 36 10.40 -11.16 -2.50
N SER A 37 10.22 -10.75 -3.77
CA SER A 37 11.13 -11.14 -4.85
C SER A 37 12.54 -10.58 -4.68
N ASP A 38 12.72 -9.43 -4.01
CA ASP A 38 14.04 -8.86 -3.73
C ASP A 38 14.83 -9.71 -2.71
N LEU A 39 14.12 -10.46 -1.88
CA LEU A 39 14.71 -11.33 -0.85
C LEU A 39 15.02 -12.73 -1.40
N VAL A 40 13.99 -13.37 -1.97
CA VAL A 40 14.15 -14.74 -2.50
C VAL A 40 14.99 -14.78 -3.77
N GLY A 41 15.05 -13.69 -4.53
CA GLY A 41 15.91 -13.54 -5.71
C GLY A 41 17.31 -13.01 -5.42
N HIS A 42 17.68 -12.84 -4.16
CA HIS A 42 19.00 -12.31 -3.81
C HIS A 42 20.12 -13.29 -4.20
N PRO A 43 21.19 -12.82 -4.88
CA PRO A 43 22.25 -13.70 -5.41
C PRO A 43 22.94 -14.57 -4.36
N SER A 44 23.05 -14.06 -3.13
CA SER A 44 23.67 -14.77 -1.99
C SER A 44 22.63 -15.44 -1.07
N GLY A 45 21.37 -15.56 -1.52
CA GLY A 45 20.28 -16.16 -0.79
C GLY A 45 19.57 -15.23 0.20
N GLU A 46 18.42 -15.68 0.71
CA GLU A 46 17.55 -14.93 1.61
C GLU A 46 18.25 -14.46 2.91
N PRO A 47 19.09 -15.27 3.60
CA PRO A 47 19.79 -14.80 4.80
C PRO A 47 20.67 -13.57 4.56
N ALA A 48 21.33 -13.51 3.40
CA ALA A 48 22.16 -12.36 3.03
C ALA A 48 21.29 -11.12 2.72
N ALA A 49 20.14 -11.31 2.10
CA ALA A 49 19.18 -10.24 1.88
C ALA A 49 18.64 -9.66 3.20
N VAL A 50 18.29 -10.52 4.15
CA VAL A 50 17.84 -10.11 5.50
C VAL A 50 18.93 -9.30 6.20
N GLU A 51 20.18 -9.74 6.12
CA GLU A 51 21.31 -9.00 6.71
C GLU A 51 21.53 -7.64 6.02
N ALA A 52 21.41 -7.57 4.69
CA ALA A 52 21.48 -6.31 3.95
C ALA A 52 20.39 -5.33 4.38
N VAL A 53 19.16 -5.82 4.59
CA VAL A 53 18.05 -5.00 5.10
C VAL A 53 18.37 -4.47 6.50
N ARG A 54 18.86 -5.32 7.42
CA ARG A 54 19.26 -4.91 8.78
C ARG A 54 20.38 -3.87 8.76
N ALA A 55 21.42 -4.11 7.96
CA ALA A 55 22.55 -3.21 7.80
C ALA A 55 22.17 -1.84 7.22
N SER A 56 21.07 -1.76 6.46
CA SER A 56 20.58 -0.49 5.92
C SER A 56 20.13 0.50 6.99
N GLY A 57 19.72 0.02 8.16
CA GLY A 57 19.15 0.82 9.24
C GLY A 57 17.76 1.40 8.92
N LEU A 58 17.11 0.93 7.84
CA LEU A 58 15.72 1.28 7.52
C LEU A 58 14.76 0.40 8.32
N ARG A 59 13.70 1.00 8.83
CA ARG A 59 12.59 0.28 9.47
C ARG A 59 11.73 -0.39 8.38
N VAL A 60 11.54 -1.69 8.48
CA VAL A 60 10.65 -2.42 7.57
C VAL A 60 9.21 -2.20 7.98
N THR A 61 8.39 -1.60 7.10
CA THR A 61 6.98 -1.33 7.34
C THR A 61 6.09 -2.52 6.99
N GLY A 62 6.48 -3.32 6.02
CA GLY A 62 5.76 -4.51 5.58
C GLY A 62 6.52 -5.30 4.55
N LEU A 63 6.00 -6.50 4.27
CA LEU A 63 6.40 -7.36 3.16
C LEU A 63 5.22 -7.47 2.19
N GLN A 64 5.48 -7.41 0.90
CA GLN A 64 4.49 -7.67 -0.16
C GLN A 64 4.97 -8.80 -1.08
N VAL A 65 4.10 -9.60 -1.69
CA VAL A 65 2.64 -9.63 -1.57
C VAL A 65 2.15 -11.07 -1.65
N LEU A 66 1.22 -11.44 -0.79
CA LEU A 66 0.44 -12.67 -0.94
C LEU A 66 -0.78 -12.38 -1.84
N ARG A 67 -0.98 -13.16 -2.88
CA ARG A 67 -2.09 -13.01 -3.85
C ARG A 67 -2.96 -14.25 -3.87
N ASP A 68 -4.25 -14.02 -4.22
CA ASP A 68 -5.20 -15.11 -4.48
C ASP A 68 -5.27 -16.12 -3.31
N PHE A 69 -5.56 -15.63 -2.11
CA PHE A 69 -5.68 -16.50 -0.94
C PHE A 69 -7.13 -16.88 -0.67
N GLU A 70 -8.03 -15.88 -0.61
CA GLU A 70 -9.42 -16.09 -0.27
C GLU A 70 -10.27 -16.57 -1.45
N GLY A 71 -11.34 -17.31 -1.13
CA GLY A 71 -12.30 -17.85 -2.08
C GLY A 71 -11.82 -19.12 -2.81
N LEU A 72 -10.61 -19.58 -2.57
CA LEU A 72 -10.08 -20.81 -3.16
C LEU A 72 -10.51 -22.03 -2.33
N SER A 73 -10.50 -23.21 -2.97
CA SER A 73 -10.83 -24.48 -2.32
C SER A 73 -9.86 -25.60 -2.69
N GLY A 74 -9.94 -26.72 -1.95
CA GLY A 74 -9.17 -27.92 -2.23
C GLY A 74 -7.66 -27.67 -2.27
N HIS A 75 -6.99 -28.26 -3.26
CA HIS A 75 -5.54 -28.18 -3.40
C HIS A 75 -5.01 -26.75 -3.63
N LEU A 76 -5.77 -25.91 -4.33
CA LEU A 76 -5.36 -24.51 -4.56
C LEU A 76 -5.31 -23.73 -3.24
N HIS A 77 -6.32 -23.90 -2.38
CA HIS A 77 -6.30 -23.26 -1.06
C HIS A 77 -5.17 -23.79 -0.18
N ALA A 78 -4.97 -25.13 -0.14
CA ALA A 78 -3.88 -25.75 0.61
C ALA A 78 -2.50 -25.20 0.17
N TYR A 79 -2.27 -25.12 -1.14
CA TYR A 79 -1.06 -24.50 -1.69
C TYR A 79 -0.88 -23.05 -1.22
N LYS A 80 -1.94 -22.24 -1.24
CA LYS A 80 -1.85 -20.83 -0.78
C LYS A 80 -1.59 -20.73 0.72
N VAL A 81 -2.09 -21.67 1.51
CA VAL A 81 -1.77 -21.77 2.94
C VAL A 81 -0.27 -22.00 3.15
N ASP A 82 0.35 -22.86 2.37
CA ASP A 82 1.79 -23.14 2.47
C ASP A 82 2.63 -21.91 2.03
N VAL A 83 2.21 -21.24 0.95
CA VAL A 83 2.84 -19.96 0.54
C VAL A 83 2.72 -18.90 1.64
N ALA A 84 1.55 -18.76 2.26
CA ALA A 84 1.34 -17.80 3.33
C ALA A 84 2.27 -18.05 4.53
N LYS A 85 2.43 -19.33 4.94
CA LYS A 85 3.35 -19.69 6.03
C LYS A 85 4.79 -19.32 5.71
N ALA A 86 5.28 -19.62 4.49
CA ALA A 86 6.62 -19.25 4.06
C ALA A 86 6.80 -17.72 4.10
N MET A 87 5.79 -16.94 3.67
CA MET A 87 5.86 -15.47 3.77
C MET A 87 5.86 -14.95 5.21
N PHE A 88 5.16 -15.61 6.14
CA PHE A 88 5.23 -15.28 7.56
C PHE A 88 6.63 -15.55 8.14
N GLU A 89 7.30 -16.61 7.73
CA GLU A 89 8.69 -16.89 8.12
C GLU A 89 9.63 -15.78 7.63
N ILE A 90 9.50 -15.34 6.38
CA ILE A 90 10.28 -14.21 5.83
C ILE A 90 9.98 -12.92 6.61
N CYS A 91 8.71 -12.60 6.88
CA CYS A 91 8.35 -11.45 7.71
C CYS A 91 9.03 -11.50 9.07
N SER A 92 9.01 -12.67 9.72
CA SER A 92 9.65 -12.88 11.02
C SER A 92 11.17 -12.67 10.97
N ALA A 93 11.84 -13.22 9.96
CA ALA A 93 13.28 -13.04 9.75
C ALA A 93 13.67 -11.56 9.56
N LEU A 94 12.82 -10.78 8.89
CA LEU A 94 12.98 -9.34 8.67
C LEU A 94 12.65 -8.48 9.90
N GLY A 95 11.94 -9.03 10.89
CA GLY A 95 11.29 -8.24 11.94
C GLY A 95 10.10 -7.40 11.46
N SER A 96 9.57 -7.71 10.26
CA SER A 96 8.36 -7.08 9.73
C SER A 96 7.12 -7.58 10.46
N ARG A 97 6.19 -6.67 10.76
CA ARG A 97 4.93 -7.02 11.43
C ARG A 97 3.71 -6.92 10.53
N VAL A 98 3.90 -6.62 9.25
CA VAL A 98 2.80 -6.48 8.29
C VAL A 98 3.10 -7.31 7.05
N LEU A 99 2.13 -8.14 6.65
CA LEU A 99 2.09 -8.79 5.34
C LEU A 99 0.95 -8.20 4.53
N LEU A 100 1.25 -7.66 3.35
CA LEU A 100 0.26 -7.22 2.37
C LEU A 100 -0.35 -8.42 1.66
N VAL A 101 -1.68 -8.43 1.59
CA VAL A 101 -2.47 -9.48 0.94
C VAL A 101 -3.47 -8.85 0.01
N CYS A 102 -3.33 -9.09 -1.29
CA CYS A 102 -4.24 -8.57 -2.29
C CYS A 102 -5.43 -9.50 -2.50
N SER A 103 -6.60 -8.89 -2.75
CA SER A 103 -7.82 -9.60 -3.10
C SER A 103 -7.65 -10.51 -4.31
N SER A 104 -8.38 -11.62 -4.32
CA SER A 104 -8.26 -12.66 -5.34
C SER A 104 -8.69 -12.18 -6.72
N THR A 105 -7.85 -12.46 -7.70
CA THR A 105 -8.12 -12.27 -9.14
C THR A 105 -8.39 -13.59 -9.85
N SER A 106 -8.29 -14.70 -9.13
CA SER A 106 -8.38 -16.06 -9.64
C SER A 106 -9.75 -16.37 -10.22
N GLY A 107 -9.77 -16.99 -11.40
CA GLY A 107 -10.99 -17.55 -12.00
C GLY A 107 -11.60 -18.69 -11.20
N HIS A 108 -10.83 -19.28 -10.28
CA HIS A 108 -11.25 -20.41 -9.42
C HIS A 108 -11.76 -19.96 -8.04
N ALA A 109 -11.70 -18.66 -7.74
CA ALA A 109 -12.21 -18.14 -6.46
C ALA A 109 -13.74 -18.14 -6.43
N SER A 110 -14.32 -18.42 -5.26
CA SER A 110 -15.71 -18.21 -4.94
C SER A 110 -15.93 -16.78 -4.45
N GLY A 111 -17.10 -16.20 -4.76
CA GLY A 111 -17.53 -14.91 -4.25
C GLY A 111 -18.43 -14.99 -3.01
N GLU A 112 -18.68 -16.18 -2.49
CA GLU A 112 -19.52 -16.39 -1.31
C GLU A 112 -18.92 -15.71 -0.08
N THR A 113 -19.64 -14.76 0.50
CA THR A 113 -19.15 -13.92 1.61
C THR A 113 -18.64 -14.75 2.78
N ASP A 114 -19.37 -15.79 3.19
CA ASP A 114 -18.97 -16.66 4.30
C ASP A 114 -17.67 -17.41 4.02
N ALA A 115 -17.42 -17.80 2.77
CA ALA A 115 -16.17 -18.45 2.38
C ALA A 115 -15.00 -17.45 2.45
N LEU A 116 -15.18 -16.24 1.89
CA LEU A 116 -14.17 -15.19 1.95
C LEU A 116 -13.81 -14.82 3.39
N VAL A 117 -14.82 -14.65 4.26
CA VAL A 117 -14.63 -14.35 5.68
C VAL A 117 -13.86 -15.46 6.39
N LYS A 118 -14.25 -16.73 6.18
CA LYS A 118 -13.54 -17.89 6.78
C LYS A 118 -12.09 -17.99 6.35
N ASP A 119 -11.80 -17.72 5.09
CA ASP A 119 -10.44 -17.76 4.58
C ASP A 119 -9.58 -16.62 5.17
N LEU A 120 -10.11 -15.40 5.26
CA LEU A 120 -9.43 -14.28 5.91
C LEU A 120 -9.23 -14.53 7.43
N GLN A 121 -10.20 -15.14 8.11
CA GLN A 121 -10.06 -15.59 9.49
C GLN A 121 -8.93 -16.60 9.63
N LYS A 122 -8.89 -17.60 8.74
CA LYS A 122 -7.83 -18.62 8.71
C LYS A 122 -6.45 -17.99 8.50
N LEU A 123 -6.33 -17.05 7.55
CA LEU A 123 -5.09 -16.36 7.29
C LEU A 123 -4.60 -15.57 8.51
N ALA A 124 -5.51 -14.82 9.14
CA ALA A 124 -5.22 -14.08 10.36
C ALA A 124 -4.77 -15.01 11.50
N MET A 125 -5.41 -16.17 11.67
CA MET A 125 -5.02 -17.16 12.68
C MET A 125 -3.63 -17.74 12.41
N LEU A 126 -3.30 -18.04 11.15
CA LEU A 126 -1.97 -18.52 10.75
C LEU A 126 -0.86 -17.50 11.01
N ALA A 127 -1.17 -16.21 10.93
CA ALA A 127 -0.25 -15.11 11.18
C ALA A 127 0.03 -14.85 12.67
N LEU A 128 -0.87 -15.26 13.58
CA LEU A 128 -0.77 -14.99 15.03
C LEU A 128 0.54 -15.48 15.67
N PRO A 129 1.00 -16.72 15.44
CA PRO A 129 2.23 -17.22 16.07
C PRO A 129 3.47 -16.40 15.72
N PHE A 130 3.45 -15.70 14.59
CA PHE A 130 4.52 -14.84 14.09
C PHE A 130 4.36 -13.37 14.54
N GLY A 131 3.27 -13.02 15.22
CA GLY A 131 2.97 -11.63 15.61
C GLY A 131 2.70 -10.71 14.43
N ILE A 132 2.22 -11.26 13.29
CA ILE A 132 2.03 -10.55 12.03
C ILE A 132 0.58 -10.08 11.89
N ARG A 133 0.42 -8.85 11.43
CA ARG A 133 -0.83 -8.26 10.97
C ARG A 133 -0.97 -8.46 9.47
N VAL A 134 -2.16 -8.85 9.05
CA VAL A 134 -2.54 -9.04 7.64
C VAL A 134 -3.22 -7.76 7.17
N ALA A 135 -2.57 -7.05 6.24
CA ALA A 135 -3.14 -5.88 5.59
C ALA A 135 -3.81 -6.30 4.28
N TYR A 136 -5.15 -6.35 4.27
CA TYR A 136 -5.93 -6.80 3.12
C TYR A 136 -6.27 -5.65 2.20
N GLU A 137 -5.93 -5.78 0.92
CA GLU A 137 -6.06 -4.77 -0.12
C GLU A 137 -7.07 -5.20 -1.18
N ALA A 138 -8.00 -4.33 -1.53
CA ALA A 138 -8.89 -4.50 -2.66
C ALA A 138 -8.19 -4.02 -3.95
N LEU A 139 -7.82 -4.96 -4.83
CA LEU A 139 -7.37 -4.62 -6.17
C LEU A 139 -8.55 -4.14 -7.03
N SER A 140 -8.45 -3.00 -7.74
CA SER A 140 -9.53 -2.48 -8.58
C SER A 140 -9.94 -3.41 -9.74
N TRP A 141 -9.21 -4.51 -9.95
CA TRP A 141 -9.55 -5.62 -10.85
C TRP A 141 -9.77 -6.94 -10.10
N GLY A 142 -9.91 -6.91 -8.78
CA GLY A 142 -10.28 -8.07 -7.97
C GLY A 142 -11.56 -8.71 -8.45
N ARG A 143 -11.64 -10.03 -8.33
CA ARG A 143 -12.78 -10.75 -8.89
C ARG A 143 -14.09 -10.47 -8.15
N TYR A 144 -14.06 -10.44 -6.83
CA TYR A 144 -15.23 -10.25 -5.96
C TYR A 144 -15.04 -9.14 -4.93
N VAL A 145 -13.79 -8.78 -4.66
CA VAL A 145 -13.41 -7.69 -3.77
C VAL A 145 -12.53 -6.74 -4.58
N ASN A 146 -13.13 -5.70 -5.13
CA ASN A 146 -12.46 -4.75 -6.03
C ASN A 146 -12.60 -3.30 -5.58
N GLU A 147 -13.16 -3.08 -4.39
CA GLU A 147 -13.34 -1.79 -3.77
C GLU A 147 -13.03 -1.88 -2.27
N TYR A 148 -12.42 -0.83 -1.70
CA TYR A 148 -12.06 -0.82 -0.29
C TYR A 148 -13.25 -0.92 0.68
N PRO A 149 -14.47 -0.40 0.39
CA PRO A 149 -15.62 -0.61 1.27
C PRO A 149 -15.97 -2.10 1.40
N ARG A 150 -15.87 -2.86 0.29
CA ARG A 150 -16.12 -4.31 0.34
C ARG A 150 -15.05 -5.05 1.14
N SER A 151 -13.78 -4.66 1.01
CA SER A 151 -12.72 -5.25 1.85
C SER A 151 -12.94 -4.92 3.33
N TRP A 152 -13.44 -3.71 3.65
CA TRP A 152 -13.78 -3.32 5.02
C TRP A 152 -14.91 -4.18 5.60
N GLU A 153 -16.00 -4.41 4.87
CA GLU A 153 -17.08 -5.31 5.29
C GLU A 153 -16.55 -6.71 5.68
N LEU A 154 -15.68 -7.28 4.85
CA LEU A 154 -15.09 -8.59 5.12
C LEU A 154 -14.17 -8.59 6.35
N VAL A 155 -13.36 -7.54 6.52
CA VAL A 155 -12.48 -7.37 7.69
C VAL A 155 -13.30 -7.25 8.97
N GLN A 156 -14.41 -6.48 8.95
CA GLN A 156 -15.34 -6.39 10.07
C GLN A 156 -15.99 -7.73 10.38
N ALA A 157 -16.52 -8.42 9.36
CA ALA A 157 -17.16 -9.72 9.53
C ALA A 157 -16.19 -10.81 10.03
N ALA A 158 -14.93 -10.74 9.63
CA ALA A 158 -13.91 -11.67 10.10
C ALA A 158 -13.55 -11.48 11.58
N ASP A 159 -13.71 -10.29 12.11
CA ASP A 159 -13.49 -9.91 13.51
C ASP A 159 -12.18 -10.46 14.11
N ARG A 160 -11.05 -10.16 13.47
CA ARG A 160 -9.70 -10.54 13.93
C ARG A 160 -8.87 -9.30 14.21
N SER A 161 -8.26 -9.22 15.39
CA SER A 161 -7.47 -8.04 15.79
C SER A 161 -6.27 -7.78 14.88
N ASN A 162 -5.68 -8.83 14.34
CA ASN A 162 -4.53 -8.77 13.44
C ASN A 162 -4.90 -8.82 11.94
N LEU A 163 -6.17 -8.67 11.58
CA LEU A 163 -6.64 -8.45 10.22
C LEU A 163 -7.14 -7.01 10.09
N GLY A 164 -6.69 -6.31 9.07
CA GLY A 164 -7.05 -4.94 8.76
C GLY A 164 -6.86 -4.64 7.28
N LEU A 165 -6.83 -3.37 6.92
CA LEU A 165 -6.78 -2.91 5.54
C LEU A 165 -5.40 -2.39 5.15
N CYS A 166 -5.06 -2.58 3.87
CA CYS A 166 -4.22 -1.68 3.10
C CYS A 166 -5.12 -0.81 2.22
N LEU A 167 -4.91 0.49 2.25
CA LEU A 167 -5.58 1.45 1.38
C LEU A 167 -4.60 1.93 0.32
N ASP A 168 -4.71 1.46 -0.92
CA ASP A 168 -3.91 1.95 -2.04
C ASP A 168 -4.68 3.00 -2.84
N SER A 169 -4.12 4.20 -2.93
CA SER A 169 -4.70 5.32 -3.66
C SER A 169 -4.96 5.00 -5.14
N PHE A 170 -4.10 4.22 -5.80
CA PHE A 170 -4.34 3.82 -7.18
C PHE A 170 -5.66 3.05 -7.31
N HIS A 171 -5.85 2.02 -6.49
CA HIS A 171 -7.05 1.17 -6.58
C HIS A 171 -8.33 1.93 -6.24
N ILE A 172 -8.26 2.84 -5.28
CA ILE A 172 -9.39 3.70 -4.90
C ILE A 172 -9.76 4.66 -6.03
N LEU A 173 -8.76 5.31 -6.64
CA LEU A 173 -8.98 6.32 -7.68
C LEU A 173 -9.34 5.69 -9.04
N ALA A 174 -8.67 4.60 -9.42
CA ALA A 174 -8.94 3.89 -10.68
C ALA A 174 -10.24 3.08 -10.63
N GLY A 175 -10.69 2.66 -9.45
CA GLY A 175 -11.97 1.99 -9.22
C GLY A 175 -13.15 2.96 -9.09
N ASP A 176 -12.88 4.27 -8.93
CA ASP A 176 -13.86 5.32 -8.66
C ASP A 176 -14.77 5.01 -7.45
N SER A 177 -14.20 4.39 -6.43
CA SER A 177 -14.93 3.93 -5.23
C SER A 177 -15.42 5.06 -4.33
N GLY A 178 -15.13 6.32 -4.66
CA GLY A 178 -15.41 7.46 -3.78
C GLY A 178 -14.49 7.50 -2.55
N LEU A 179 -14.61 8.53 -1.73
CA LEU A 179 -13.81 8.71 -0.52
C LEU A 179 -14.67 8.79 0.75
N GLU A 180 -15.99 8.72 0.61
CA GLU A 180 -16.95 8.96 1.69
C GLU A 180 -16.86 7.86 2.76
N ALA A 181 -16.76 6.61 2.33
CA ALA A 181 -16.70 5.45 3.21
C ALA A 181 -15.40 5.37 4.05
N LEU A 182 -14.38 6.20 3.75
CA LEU A 182 -13.17 6.28 4.59
C LEU A 182 -13.49 6.71 6.03
N ALA A 183 -14.55 7.52 6.21
CA ALA A 183 -14.97 8.00 7.52
C ALA A 183 -15.52 6.87 8.43
N ASP A 184 -16.00 5.77 7.84
CA ASP A 184 -16.59 4.64 8.55
C ASP A 184 -15.55 3.58 8.96
N ILE A 185 -14.30 3.75 8.53
CA ILE A 185 -13.23 2.79 8.82
C ILE A 185 -12.61 3.09 10.19
N ASP A 186 -12.53 2.09 11.06
CA ASP A 186 -11.75 2.17 12.29
C ASP A 186 -10.26 2.37 11.95
N PRO A 187 -9.65 3.52 12.30
CA PRO A 187 -8.26 3.80 11.94
C PRO A 187 -7.26 2.79 12.53
N ARG A 188 -7.64 2.07 13.59
CA ARG A 188 -6.81 1.00 14.18
C ARG A 188 -6.75 -0.24 13.30
N LYS A 189 -7.66 -0.34 12.33
CA LYS A 189 -7.74 -1.41 11.34
C LYS A 189 -7.11 -1.04 10.00
N VAL A 190 -6.64 0.17 9.81
CA VAL A 190 -5.79 0.55 8.68
C VAL A 190 -4.34 0.27 9.09
N PHE A 191 -3.71 -0.71 8.43
CA PHE A 191 -2.35 -1.14 8.77
C PHE A 191 -1.29 -0.56 7.85
N LEU A 192 -1.69 -0.14 6.64
CA LEU A 192 -0.83 0.46 5.65
C LEU A 192 -1.64 1.37 4.72
N VAL A 193 -1.04 2.44 4.25
CA VAL A 193 -1.57 3.26 3.15
C VAL A 193 -0.51 3.33 2.05
N GLN A 194 -0.85 2.86 0.85
CA GLN A 194 0.01 2.96 -0.32
C GLN A 194 -0.41 4.12 -1.22
N LEU A 195 0.58 4.83 -1.74
CA LEU A 195 0.37 6.06 -2.48
C LEU A 195 1.03 6.00 -3.85
N SER A 196 0.22 6.21 -4.86
CA SER A 196 0.63 6.47 -6.24
C SER A 196 -0.49 7.19 -6.98
N ASP A 197 -0.13 7.88 -8.04
CA ASP A 197 -1.01 8.60 -8.95
C ASP A 197 -0.85 8.00 -10.35
N PHE A 198 -1.55 8.51 -11.34
CA PHE A 198 -1.44 8.09 -12.75
C PHE A 198 -1.84 9.24 -13.68
N MET A 199 -1.55 9.08 -15.01
CA MET A 199 -1.62 10.19 -15.96
C MET A 199 -2.93 10.25 -16.75
N TRP A 200 -3.74 9.21 -16.73
CA TRP A 200 -5.03 9.17 -17.45
C TRP A 200 -6.17 9.63 -16.58
N GLN A 201 -7.06 10.47 -17.11
CA GLN A 201 -8.25 10.93 -16.39
C GLN A 201 -9.19 9.77 -16.02
N GLU A 202 -9.28 8.77 -16.88
CA GLU A 202 -10.13 7.61 -16.70
C GLU A 202 -9.42 6.34 -17.15
N VAL A 203 -9.60 5.28 -16.37
CA VAL A 203 -9.23 3.90 -16.67
C VAL A 203 -10.47 3.04 -16.45
N ARG A 204 -11.16 2.72 -17.55
CA ARG A 204 -12.53 2.15 -17.50
C ARG A 204 -12.53 0.63 -17.45
N SER A 205 -11.76 0.01 -18.32
CA SER A 205 -11.71 -1.44 -18.43
C SER A 205 -10.81 -2.07 -17.37
N ARG A 206 -11.04 -3.35 -17.11
CA ARG A 206 -10.18 -4.15 -16.24
C ARG A 206 -8.74 -4.18 -16.77
N ASP A 207 -8.56 -4.33 -18.07
CA ASP A 207 -7.24 -4.44 -18.68
C ASP A 207 -6.49 -3.11 -18.63
N GLU A 208 -7.16 -1.97 -18.85
CA GLU A 208 -6.57 -0.64 -18.67
C GLU A 208 -6.13 -0.40 -17.22
N ARG A 209 -6.92 -0.86 -16.22
CA ARG A 209 -6.53 -0.76 -14.81
C ARG A 209 -5.28 -1.57 -14.51
N ILE A 210 -5.21 -2.81 -15.03
CA ILE A 210 -4.04 -3.68 -14.85
C ILE A 210 -2.81 -3.07 -15.50
N ASP A 211 -2.92 -2.60 -16.73
CA ASP A 211 -1.83 -2.02 -17.49
C ASP A 211 -1.30 -0.75 -16.81
N THR A 212 -2.21 0.18 -16.48
CA THR A 212 -1.86 1.41 -15.75
C THR A 212 -1.20 1.11 -14.41
N ALA A 213 -1.76 0.17 -13.65
CA ALA A 213 -1.24 -0.22 -12.34
C ALA A 213 0.18 -0.76 -12.39
N ARG A 214 0.53 -1.49 -13.44
CA ARG A 214 1.79 -2.22 -13.54
C ARG A 214 2.91 -1.44 -14.21
N HIS A 215 2.56 -0.44 -15.04
CA HIS A 215 3.52 0.19 -15.93
C HIS A 215 3.54 1.71 -15.88
N PHE A 216 2.46 2.37 -15.40
CA PHE A 216 2.26 3.80 -15.63
C PHE A 216 1.83 4.58 -14.38
N ARG A 217 2.06 4.05 -13.17
CA ARG A 217 1.88 4.85 -11.96
C ARG A 217 2.96 5.93 -11.89
N VAL A 218 2.63 7.06 -11.27
CA VAL A 218 3.56 8.15 -10.99
C VAL A 218 3.47 8.56 -9.52
N PHE A 219 4.40 9.35 -9.04
CA PHE A 219 4.34 9.83 -7.66
C PHE A 219 3.21 10.86 -7.47
N PRO A 220 2.60 10.94 -6.26
CA PRO A 220 1.65 11.99 -5.92
C PRO A 220 2.22 13.39 -6.18
N GLY A 221 1.44 14.24 -6.88
CA GLY A 221 1.88 15.53 -7.37
C GLY A 221 2.41 15.54 -8.80
N GLU A 222 2.57 14.37 -9.41
CA GLU A 222 3.00 14.22 -10.82
C GLU A 222 1.84 13.79 -11.75
N GLY A 223 0.77 13.20 -11.20
CA GLY A 223 -0.36 12.70 -11.96
C GLY A 223 -1.57 13.64 -11.96
N VAL A 224 -2.61 13.21 -12.67
CA VAL A 224 -3.82 14.02 -12.86
C VAL A 224 -4.83 13.88 -11.71
N HIS A 225 -4.67 12.88 -10.83
CA HIS A 225 -5.53 12.64 -9.68
C HIS A 225 -4.97 13.18 -8.37
N SER A 226 -3.86 13.91 -8.41
CA SER A 226 -3.12 14.37 -7.25
C SER A 226 -3.97 15.13 -6.23
N GLU A 227 -4.94 15.95 -6.66
CA GLU A 227 -5.84 16.65 -5.74
C GLU A 227 -6.77 15.70 -4.99
N LYS A 228 -7.37 14.72 -5.69
CA LYS A 228 -8.23 13.70 -5.08
C LYS A 228 -7.43 12.78 -4.16
N LEU A 229 -6.17 12.48 -4.53
CA LEU A 229 -5.23 11.74 -3.69
C LEU A 229 -4.90 12.51 -2.39
N ALA A 230 -4.60 13.80 -2.48
CA ALA A 230 -4.37 14.64 -1.30
C ALA A 230 -5.61 14.71 -0.40
N GLU A 231 -6.81 14.75 -0.98
CA GLU A 231 -8.09 14.64 -0.27
C GLU A 231 -8.22 13.30 0.46
N MET A 232 -7.88 12.17 -0.22
CA MET A 232 -7.85 10.85 0.41
C MET A 232 -6.93 10.83 1.63
N VAL A 233 -5.69 11.29 1.48
CA VAL A 233 -4.71 11.34 2.58
C VAL A 233 -5.23 12.18 3.75
N ARG A 234 -5.86 13.34 3.46
CA ARG A 234 -6.46 14.18 4.49
C ARG A 234 -7.59 13.46 5.23
N ARG A 235 -8.50 12.80 4.50
CA ARG A 235 -9.61 12.04 5.12
C ARG A 235 -9.11 10.89 5.98
N VAL A 236 -8.11 10.17 5.52
CA VAL A 236 -7.46 9.10 6.31
C VAL A 236 -6.82 9.68 7.58
N ASP A 237 -6.14 10.83 7.49
CA ASP A 237 -5.54 11.49 8.67
C ASP A 237 -6.61 11.99 9.66
N GLU A 238 -7.74 12.49 9.16
CA GLU A 238 -8.89 12.94 9.96
C GLU A 238 -9.58 11.80 10.72
N THR A 239 -9.55 10.55 10.25
CA THR A 239 -10.04 9.41 11.03
C THR A 239 -9.22 9.15 12.28
N GLY A 240 -8.01 9.72 12.38
CA GLY A 240 -7.07 9.45 13.45
C GLY A 240 -6.01 8.40 13.09
N TYR A 241 -5.87 8.02 11.83
CA TYR A 241 -4.78 7.14 11.39
C TYR A 241 -3.40 7.73 11.72
N ARG A 242 -2.51 6.92 12.26
CA ARG A 242 -1.14 7.30 12.63
C ARG A 242 -0.11 6.25 12.20
N GLY A 243 -0.48 5.46 11.20
CA GLY A 243 0.40 4.44 10.64
C GLY A 243 1.29 4.96 9.52
N ASP A 244 1.84 4.02 8.77
CA ASP A 244 2.82 4.28 7.72
C ASP A 244 2.16 4.54 6.37
N TYR A 245 2.72 5.50 5.62
CA TYR A 245 2.45 5.72 4.21
C TYR A 245 3.64 5.21 3.40
N SER A 246 3.39 4.50 2.29
CA SER A 246 4.44 3.97 1.42
C SER A 246 4.17 4.34 -0.04
N PHE A 247 5.20 4.75 -0.78
CA PHE A 247 5.08 4.98 -2.21
C PHE A 247 5.23 3.66 -2.96
N GLU A 248 4.14 3.21 -3.59
CA GLU A 248 4.13 2.05 -4.46
C GLU A 248 3.89 2.48 -5.91
N VAL A 249 4.98 2.71 -6.63
CA VAL A 249 4.95 3.30 -7.96
C VAL A 249 5.56 2.35 -8.99
N PHE A 250 4.72 1.56 -9.64
CA PHE A 250 5.11 0.74 -10.77
C PHE A 250 5.16 1.61 -12.02
N ASN A 251 6.38 1.83 -12.55
CA ASN A 251 6.59 2.66 -13.72
C ASN A 251 7.78 2.15 -14.51
N ASP A 252 7.57 1.83 -15.78
CA ASP A 252 8.63 1.27 -16.63
C ASP A 252 9.71 2.31 -16.96
N ASP A 253 9.34 3.59 -17.12
CA ASP A 253 10.32 4.66 -17.36
C ASP A 253 11.23 4.85 -16.14
N TYR A 254 10.69 4.74 -14.91
CA TYR A 254 11.50 4.85 -13.69
C TYR A 254 12.53 3.72 -13.56
N ARG A 255 12.27 2.57 -14.17
CA ARG A 255 13.21 1.44 -14.19
C ARG A 255 14.45 1.72 -15.05
N THR A 256 14.39 2.73 -15.91
CA THR A 256 15.50 3.18 -16.75
C THR A 256 16.27 4.38 -16.16
N LEU A 257 15.78 4.92 -15.03
CA LEU A 257 16.40 6.07 -14.38
C LEU A 257 17.35 5.65 -13.24
N PRO A 258 18.35 6.48 -12.92
CA PRO A 258 19.15 6.29 -11.72
C PRO A 258 18.27 6.24 -10.45
N LEU A 259 18.55 5.30 -9.55
CA LEU A 259 17.80 5.11 -8.32
C LEU A 259 17.67 6.39 -7.48
N SER A 260 18.73 7.21 -7.44
CA SER A 260 18.72 8.50 -6.74
C SER A 260 17.71 9.49 -7.31
N MET A 261 17.49 9.47 -8.63
CA MET A 261 16.48 10.34 -9.27
C MET A 261 15.05 9.90 -8.92
N VAL A 262 14.81 8.59 -8.89
CA VAL A 262 13.50 8.05 -8.52
C VAL A 262 13.21 8.33 -7.03
N ALA A 263 14.19 8.10 -6.15
CA ALA A 263 14.05 8.38 -4.72
C ALA A 263 13.87 9.88 -4.42
N GLU A 264 14.48 10.76 -5.21
CA GLU A 264 14.29 12.22 -5.10
C GLU A 264 12.89 12.64 -5.55
N ARG A 265 12.28 11.97 -6.54
CA ARG A 265 10.86 12.19 -6.90
C ARG A 265 9.94 11.86 -5.72
N ALA A 266 10.18 10.73 -5.05
CA ALA A 266 9.45 10.36 -3.84
C ALA A 266 9.59 11.44 -2.75
N ARG A 267 10.81 11.95 -2.51
CA ARG A 267 11.04 13.02 -1.53
C ARG A 267 10.29 14.32 -1.88
N ARG A 268 10.26 14.69 -3.16
CA ARG A 268 9.46 15.85 -3.62
C ARG A 268 7.97 15.64 -3.43
N SER A 269 7.51 14.40 -3.64
CA SER A 269 6.13 14.01 -3.42
C SER A 269 5.71 14.15 -1.94
N VAL A 270 6.58 13.76 -0.99
CA VAL A 270 6.32 13.99 0.44
C VAL A 270 6.13 15.47 0.73
N LYS A 271 7.01 16.34 0.21
CA LYS A 271 6.89 17.78 0.40
C LYS A 271 5.58 18.30 -0.17
N TRP A 272 5.25 17.89 -1.40
CA TRP A 272 4.01 18.30 -2.06
C TRP A 272 2.77 17.87 -1.25
N LEU A 273 2.68 16.60 -0.83
CA LEU A 273 1.58 16.10 0.00
C LEU A 273 1.44 16.86 1.32
N THR A 274 2.56 17.07 2.02
CA THR A 274 2.57 17.79 3.29
C THR A 274 2.03 19.21 3.12
N ASP A 275 2.45 19.90 2.05
CA ASP A 275 1.96 21.25 1.73
C ASP A 275 0.46 21.26 1.41
N GLN A 276 -0.06 20.25 0.66
CA GLN A 276 -1.48 20.17 0.30
C GLN A 276 -2.38 19.88 1.52
N VAL A 277 -1.98 18.93 2.35
CA VAL A 277 -2.72 18.57 3.57
C VAL A 277 -2.74 19.73 4.55
N SER A 278 -1.61 20.44 4.75
CA SER A 278 -1.52 21.56 5.69
C SER A 278 -2.29 22.80 5.22
N ARG A 279 -2.30 23.11 3.92
CA ARG A 279 -2.98 24.31 3.39
C ARG A 279 -4.48 24.29 3.58
N ARG A 280 -5.11 23.12 3.46
CA ARG A 280 -6.57 22.95 3.60
C ARG A 280 -7.03 22.84 5.06
N SER A 281 -6.11 22.65 5.99
CA SER A 281 -6.39 22.67 7.45
C SER A 281 -6.45 24.09 8.04
N LEU A 282 -6.10 25.12 7.28
CA LEU A 282 -6.22 26.51 7.73
C LEU A 282 -7.63 27.04 7.46
N PRO A 283 -8.32 27.66 8.44
CA PRO A 283 -9.61 28.29 8.20
C PRO A 283 -9.46 29.36 7.11
N PRO A 284 -10.49 29.57 6.27
CA PRO A 284 -10.44 30.59 5.24
C PRO A 284 -10.14 31.96 5.87
N ARG A 285 -9.12 32.65 5.36
CA ARG A 285 -8.82 34.01 5.79
C ARG A 285 -10.09 34.84 5.63
N ARG A 286 -10.65 35.37 6.74
CA ARG A 286 -11.73 36.33 6.69
C ARG A 286 -11.23 37.49 5.84
N SER A 287 -11.85 37.72 4.69
CA SER A 287 -11.63 38.92 3.91
C SER A 287 -11.94 40.13 4.81
N ALA A 288 -10.92 40.95 5.06
CA ALA A 288 -11.14 42.23 5.75
C ALA A 288 -12.15 43.02 4.92
N ALA A 289 -13.37 43.19 5.44
CA ALA A 289 -14.35 44.06 4.86
C ALA A 289 -13.73 45.46 4.76
N ARG A 290 -13.55 45.95 3.54
CA ARG A 290 -13.21 47.37 3.30
C ARG A 290 -14.34 48.18 3.89
N GLY A 291 -14.06 48.81 5.02
CA GLY A 291 -14.94 49.84 5.57
C GLY A 291 -15.08 50.97 4.57
N GLU A 292 -16.25 51.09 4.01
CA GLU A 292 -16.66 52.32 3.34
C GLU A 292 -16.65 53.45 4.37
N ARG A 293 -15.73 54.41 4.22
CA ARG A 293 -15.82 55.70 4.88
C ARG A 293 -16.63 56.61 3.96
N ARG A 294 -17.76 57.05 4.49
CA ARG A 294 -18.44 58.26 4.00
C ARG A 294 -17.67 59.49 4.43
#